data_46fa0d85a4c75de41483e873fd9dad3c
#
_entry.id   46fa0d85a4c75de41483e873fd9dad3c
#
_cell.length_a   1.000
_cell.length_b   1.000
_cell.length_c   1.000
_cell.angle_alpha   90.00
_cell.angle_beta   90.00
_cell.angle_gamma   90.00
#
_symmetry.space_group_name_H-M   'P 1'
#
loop_
_entity.id
_entity.type
_entity.pdbx_description
1 polymer ?
#
loop_
_entity_poly.entity_id
_entity_poly.type
_entity_poly.pdbx_seq_one_letter_code
_entity_poly.pdbx_strand_id
1 'polypeptide(L)'
;MFNKTNETKVLRDPVHGYIHVKYQVIWDCINAKEFQRLHRIHQLGGDFQIYHTAEHSRFSHSLGVYEITRRMCEEVDSIAATLSEYEKIQVLCAALLHDLGHGPFSHFFETLHKKHHEQMTCDLILDSETEIHKALIKEDE
;
A
#
# COMPACT_ATOMS: atom_id res chain seq x y z
N MET A 1 3.76 -19.92 -9.41
CA MET A 1 3.13 -19.02 -10.41
C MET A 1 2.15 -18.14 -9.65
N PHE A 2 2.36 -16.84 -9.63
CA PHE A 2 1.51 -15.95 -8.83
C PHE A 2 0.07 -15.93 -9.33
N ASN A 3 -0.87 -15.94 -8.39
CA ASN A 3 -2.28 -15.94 -8.68
C ASN A 3 -2.71 -14.56 -9.21
N LYS A 4 -3.12 -14.52 -10.48
CA LYS A 4 -3.78 -13.34 -11.05
C LYS A 4 -5.24 -13.31 -10.61
N THR A 5 -5.79 -12.12 -10.45
CA THR A 5 -7.22 -11.97 -10.23
C THR A 5 -7.99 -12.53 -11.45
N ASN A 6 -9.12 -13.20 -11.20
CA ASN A 6 -9.98 -13.74 -12.28
C ASN A 6 -10.48 -12.65 -13.24
N GLU A 7 -10.59 -11.43 -12.74
CA GLU A 7 -10.90 -10.22 -13.50
C GLU A 7 -9.96 -9.11 -13.04
N THR A 8 -9.50 -8.26 -13.95
CA THR A 8 -8.73 -7.07 -13.56
C THR A 8 -9.57 -6.20 -12.65
N LYS A 9 -9.16 -6.06 -11.40
CA LYS A 9 -9.79 -5.14 -10.46
C LYS A 9 -9.35 -3.72 -10.77
N VAL A 10 -10.29 -2.78 -10.73
CA VAL A 10 -10.05 -1.39 -11.10
C VAL A 10 -10.60 -0.48 -10.00
N LEU A 11 -9.75 0.40 -9.50
CA LEU A 11 -10.11 1.44 -8.55
C LEU A 11 -10.08 2.79 -9.27
N ARG A 12 -11.17 3.56 -9.15
CA ARG A 12 -11.21 4.91 -9.72
C ARG A 12 -10.53 5.89 -8.77
N ASP A 13 -9.58 6.64 -9.30
CA ASP A 13 -8.81 7.62 -8.55
C ASP A 13 -8.82 8.98 -9.27
N PRO A 14 -9.03 10.11 -8.57
CA PRO A 14 -9.12 11.43 -9.19
C PRO A 14 -7.79 11.94 -9.76
N VAL A 15 -6.66 11.44 -9.28
CA VAL A 15 -5.32 11.83 -9.71
C VAL A 15 -4.80 10.90 -10.81
N HIS A 16 -4.92 9.59 -10.59
CA HIS A 16 -4.35 8.55 -11.47
C HIS A 16 -5.35 8.02 -12.52
N GLY A 17 -6.62 8.41 -12.45
CA GLY A 17 -7.68 7.92 -13.32
C GLY A 17 -8.16 6.54 -12.89
N TYR A 18 -7.54 5.50 -13.41
CA TYR A 18 -7.87 4.12 -13.06
C TYR A 18 -6.63 3.37 -12.58
N ILE A 19 -6.67 2.89 -11.36
CA ILE A 19 -5.63 2.05 -10.75
C ILE A 19 -5.99 0.60 -11.00
N HIS A 20 -5.12 -0.12 -11.72
CA HIS A 20 -5.34 -1.51 -12.10
C HIS A 20 -4.64 -2.47 -11.14
N VAL A 21 -5.39 -3.43 -10.61
CA VAL A 21 -4.87 -4.47 -9.73
C VAL A 21 -4.96 -5.83 -10.44
N LYS A 22 -3.82 -6.39 -10.80
CA LYS A 22 -3.71 -7.63 -11.58
C LYS A 22 -3.42 -8.87 -10.73
N TYR A 23 -2.81 -8.69 -9.56
CA TYR A 23 -2.37 -9.76 -8.67
C TYR A 23 -3.31 -9.92 -7.48
N GLN A 24 -3.65 -11.17 -7.15
CA GLN A 24 -4.59 -11.47 -6.08
C GLN A 24 -4.06 -11.01 -4.72
N VAL A 25 -2.76 -11.20 -4.44
CA VAL A 25 -2.12 -10.75 -3.20
C VAL A 25 -2.29 -9.25 -2.97
N ILE A 26 -2.12 -8.44 -4.02
CA ILE A 26 -2.33 -6.98 -3.93
C ILE A 26 -3.79 -6.66 -3.60
N TRP A 27 -4.72 -7.36 -4.24
CA TRP A 27 -6.16 -7.19 -3.98
C TRP A 27 -6.53 -7.60 -2.56
N ASP A 28 -6.00 -8.71 -2.08
CA ASP A 28 -6.23 -9.21 -0.72
C ASP A 28 -5.64 -8.22 0.32
N CYS A 29 -4.43 -7.70 0.08
CA CYS A 29 -3.82 -6.66 0.92
C CYS A 29 -4.65 -5.36 0.95
N ILE A 30 -5.17 -4.89 -0.19
CA ILE A 30 -6.03 -3.70 -0.23
C ILE A 30 -7.29 -3.90 0.62
N ASN A 31 -7.87 -5.11 0.62
CA ASN A 31 -9.10 -5.40 1.35
C ASN A 31 -8.86 -5.78 2.83
N ALA A 32 -7.63 -6.02 3.24
CA ALA A 32 -7.29 -6.33 4.62
C ALA A 32 -7.66 -5.17 5.57
N LYS A 33 -8.19 -5.51 6.74
CA LYS A 33 -8.65 -4.49 7.74
C LYS A 33 -7.54 -3.52 8.15
N GLU A 34 -6.28 -4.01 8.22
CA GLU A 34 -5.11 -3.20 8.56
C GLU A 34 -4.86 -2.12 7.49
N PHE A 35 -5.07 -2.42 6.22
CA PHE A 35 -4.96 -1.46 5.13
C PHE A 35 -6.21 -0.55 5.04
N GLN A 36 -7.39 -1.11 5.17
CA GLN A 36 -8.66 -0.37 5.13
C GLN A 36 -8.77 0.71 6.22
N ARG A 37 -8.13 0.53 7.39
CA ARG A 37 -8.11 1.57 8.43
C ARG A 37 -7.44 2.87 7.97
N LEU A 38 -6.54 2.81 6.96
CA LEU A 38 -5.83 3.98 6.42
C LEU A 38 -6.78 5.02 5.80
N HIS A 39 -8.00 4.64 5.44
CA HIS A 39 -9.05 5.58 5.01
C HIS A 39 -9.35 6.66 6.06
N ARG A 40 -9.13 6.36 7.34
CA ARG A 40 -9.43 7.24 8.47
C ARG A 40 -8.21 7.98 9.00
N ILE A 41 -7.09 7.89 8.31
CA ILE A 41 -5.83 8.54 8.70
C ILE A 41 -5.46 9.55 7.61
N HIS A 42 -5.52 10.83 7.97
CA HIS A 42 -5.09 11.91 7.08
C HIS A 42 -3.58 11.83 6.80
N GLN A 43 -3.19 12.09 5.56
CA GLN A 43 -1.78 12.12 5.17
C GLN A 43 -0.98 13.18 5.94
N LEU A 44 -1.53 14.37 6.09
CA LEU A 44 -0.88 15.51 6.73
C LEU A 44 -1.11 15.64 8.24
N GLY A 45 -1.61 14.60 8.92
CA GLY A 45 -1.85 14.67 10.35
C GLY A 45 -2.84 15.77 10.73
N GLY A 46 -2.39 16.88 11.33
CA GLY A 46 -3.22 18.03 11.67
C GLY A 46 -3.19 19.15 10.64
N ASP A 47 -2.20 19.16 9.75
CA ASP A 47 -1.93 20.26 8.82
C ASP A 47 -2.97 20.38 7.70
N PHE A 48 -3.81 19.36 7.48
CA PHE A 48 -4.94 19.42 6.54
C PHE A 48 -5.91 20.54 6.88
N GLN A 49 -5.97 20.99 8.13
CA GLN A 49 -6.79 22.14 8.55
C GLN A 49 -6.25 23.49 8.02
N ILE A 50 -4.96 23.56 7.75
CA ILE A 50 -4.29 24.74 7.16
C ILE A 50 -4.32 24.65 5.62
N TYR A 51 -4.03 23.47 5.10
CA TYR A 51 -4.05 23.18 3.66
C TYR A 51 -5.37 22.53 3.29
N HIS A 52 -6.41 23.34 3.15
CA HIS A 52 -7.82 22.90 3.01
C HIS A 52 -8.11 21.96 1.84
N THR A 53 -7.21 21.84 0.85
CA THR A 53 -7.32 20.87 -0.26
C THR A 53 -6.63 19.53 0.03
N ALA A 54 -5.89 19.43 1.13
CA ALA A 54 -5.11 18.25 1.49
C ALA A 54 -5.88 17.28 2.41
N GLU A 55 -7.11 16.96 2.01
CA GLU A 55 -8.02 16.06 2.73
C GLU A 55 -7.77 14.57 2.44
N HIS A 56 -6.77 14.25 1.60
CA HIS A 56 -6.50 12.87 1.22
C HIS A 56 -5.98 12.04 2.39
N SER A 57 -6.41 10.79 2.40
CA SER A 57 -6.02 9.80 3.41
C SER A 57 -4.71 9.08 3.01
N ARG A 58 -4.10 8.41 3.99
CA ARG A 58 -2.97 7.51 3.72
C ARG A 58 -3.35 6.34 2.83
N PHE A 59 -4.62 5.92 2.83
CA PHE A 59 -5.13 4.94 1.87
C PHE A 59 -4.94 5.41 0.44
N SER A 60 -5.40 6.63 0.10
CA SER A 60 -5.24 7.21 -1.24
C SER A 60 -3.76 7.39 -1.62
N HIS A 61 -2.93 7.83 -0.67
CA HIS A 61 -1.49 7.94 -0.85
C HIS A 61 -0.85 6.58 -1.20
N SER A 62 -1.10 5.56 -0.40
CA SER A 62 -0.54 4.21 -0.62
C SER A 62 -0.97 3.59 -1.96
N LEU A 63 -2.23 3.79 -2.37
CA LEU A 63 -2.68 3.40 -3.70
C LEU A 63 -1.98 4.19 -4.81
N GLY A 64 -1.73 5.48 -4.61
CA GLY A 64 -0.99 6.31 -5.55
C GLY A 64 0.46 5.85 -5.71
N VAL A 65 1.14 5.54 -4.60
CA VAL A 65 2.51 4.99 -4.62
C VAL A 65 2.54 3.64 -5.35
N TYR A 66 1.59 2.76 -5.06
CA TYR A 66 1.43 1.49 -5.79
C TYR A 66 1.27 1.72 -7.30
N GLU A 67 0.38 2.63 -7.72
CA GLU A 67 0.11 2.87 -9.15
C GLU A 67 1.32 3.45 -9.88
N ILE A 68 2.04 4.40 -9.28
CA ILE A 68 3.27 4.94 -9.87
C ILE A 68 4.32 3.84 -10.00
N THR A 69 4.51 3.04 -8.96
CA THR A 69 5.45 1.91 -8.97
C THR A 69 5.07 0.88 -10.03
N ARG A 70 3.77 0.56 -10.17
CA ARG A 70 3.28 -0.34 -11.22
C ARG A 70 3.63 0.18 -12.61
N ARG A 71 3.37 1.47 -12.88
CA ARG A 71 3.73 2.10 -14.16
C ARG A 71 5.22 2.06 -14.40
N MET A 72 6.04 2.36 -13.40
CA MET A 72 7.49 2.27 -13.52
C MET A 72 7.94 0.86 -13.91
N CYS A 73 7.38 -0.17 -13.25
CA CYS A 73 7.71 -1.57 -13.53
C CYS A 73 7.21 -2.08 -14.88
N GLU A 74 6.15 -1.47 -15.44
CA GLU A 74 5.52 -1.95 -16.69
C GLU A 74 5.87 -1.08 -17.90
N GLU A 75 6.08 0.23 -17.72
CA GLU A 75 6.20 1.20 -18.82
C GLU A 75 7.64 1.72 -19.03
N VAL A 76 8.53 1.50 -18.04
CA VAL A 76 9.95 1.87 -18.19
C VAL A 76 10.75 0.65 -18.65
N ASP A 77 11.13 0.61 -19.92
CA ASP A 77 11.78 -0.54 -20.57
C ASP A 77 12.98 -1.10 -19.80
N SER A 78 13.85 -0.22 -19.27
CA SER A 78 15.03 -0.63 -18.51
C SER A 78 14.68 -1.35 -17.20
N ILE A 79 13.61 -0.94 -16.53
CA ILE A 79 13.12 -1.56 -15.30
C ILE A 79 12.36 -2.84 -15.63
N ALA A 80 11.47 -2.78 -16.62
CA ALA A 80 10.66 -3.92 -17.05
C ALA A 80 11.52 -5.11 -17.51
N ALA A 81 12.66 -4.84 -18.16
CA ALA A 81 13.60 -5.85 -18.62
C ALA A 81 14.48 -6.45 -17.52
N THR A 82 14.62 -5.76 -16.38
CA THR A 82 15.52 -6.15 -15.29
C THR A 82 14.82 -6.99 -14.22
N LEU A 83 13.56 -6.66 -13.91
CA LEU A 83 12.81 -7.28 -12.82
C LEU A 83 12.15 -8.59 -13.29
N SER A 84 12.40 -9.68 -12.56
CA SER A 84 11.58 -10.89 -12.64
C SER A 84 10.14 -10.60 -12.17
N GLU A 85 9.21 -11.47 -12.50
CA GLU A 85 7.81 -11.31 -12.04
C GLU A 85 7.72 -11.36 -10.51
N TYR A 86 8.54 -12.15 -9.84
CA TYR A 86 8.62 -12.24 -8.39
C TYR A 86 9.08 -10.90 -7.76
N GLU A 87 10.20 -10.37 -8.24
CA GLU A 87 10.72 -9.08 -7.77
C GLU A 87 9.74 -7.94 -8.01
N LYS A 88 9.05 -7.94 -9.15
CA LYS A 88 8.00 -6.98 -9.46
C LYS A 88 6.89 -7.01 -8.39
N ILE A 89 6.40 -8.19 -8.03
CA ILE A 89 5.34 -8.32 -7.03
C ILE A 89 5.83 -7.87 -5.65
N GLN A 90 7.05 -8.23 -5.26
CA GLN A 90 7.65 -7.77 -4.00
C GLN A 90 7.71 -6.23 -3.93
N VAL A 91 8.18 -5.59 -4.99
CA VAL A 91 8.26 -4.13 -5.08
C VAL A 91 6.86 -3.50 -5.01
N LEU A 92 5.87 -4.10 -5.68
CA LEU A 92 4.48 -3.63 -5.63
C LEU A 92 3.84 -3.78 -4.25
N CYS A 93 4.08 -4.91 -3.56
CA CYS A 93 3.65 -5.11 -2.17
C CYS A 93 4.32 -4.10 -1.24
N ALA A 94 5.62 -3.89 -1.36
CA ALA A 94 6.36 -2.91 -0.57
C ALA A 94 5.83 -1.49 -0.80
N ALA A 95 5.58 -1.10 -2.05
CA ALA A 95 5.00 0.20 -2.40
C ALA A 95 3.60 0.40 -1.81
N LEU A 96 2.76 -0.62 -1.85
CA LEU A 96 1.40 -0.57 -1.28
C LEU A 96 1.43 -0.44 0.25
N LEU A 97 2.31 -1.20 0.92
CA LEU A 97 2.28 -1.40 2.36
C LEU A 97 3.25 -0.50 3.15
N HIS A 98 4.07 0.34 2.50
CA HIS A 98 5.14 1.10 3.16
C HIS A 98 4.66 1.95 4.35
N ASP A 99 3.45 2.51 4.27
CA ASP A 99 2.84 3.40 5.26
C ASP A 99 1.82 2.69 6.18
N LEU A 100 1.74 1.35 6.12
CA LEU A 100 0.74 0.56 6.85
C LEU A 100 0.75 0.82 8.37
N GLY A 101 1.92 1.05 8.95
CA GLY A 101 2.10 1.26 10.39
C GLY A 101 1.73 2.63 10.91
N HIS A 102 1.37 3.60 10.07
CA HIS A 102 1.00 4.92 10.54
C HIS A 102 -0.25 4.93 11.42
N GLY A 103 -0.18 5.71 12.51
CA GLY A 103 -1.28 6.02 13.40
C GLY A 103 -1.95 7.37 13.08
N PRO A 104 -3.01 7.74 13.82
CA PRO A 104 -3.63 9.06 13.74
C PRO A 104 -2.60 10.17 13.99
N PHE A 105 -2.73 11.29 13.29
CA PHE A 105 -1.78 12.42 13.35
C PHE A 105 -0.35 12.08 12.88
N SER A 106 -0.18 10.99 12.14
CA SER A 106 1.08 10.65 11.45
C SER A 106 2.29 10.65 12.38
N HIS A 107 3.35 11.41 12.06
CA HIS A 107 4.60 11.44 12.84
C HIS A 107 4.45 11.96 14.28
N PHE A 108 3.40 12.75 14.58
CA PHE A 108 3.13 13.15 15.96
C PHE A 108 2.80 11.94 16.85
N PHE A 109 2.09 10.95 16.29
CA PHE A 109 1.77 9.71 16.98
C PHE A 109 3.03 8.90 17.34
N GLU A 110 4.05 8.91 16.48
CA GLU A 110 5.33 8.25 16.73
C GLU A 110 6.05 8.83 17.96
N THR A 111 5.97 10.17 18.12
CA THR A 111 6.54 10.86 19.27
C THR A 111 5.92 10.38 20.60
N LEU A 112 4.63 10.12 20.61
CA LEU A 112 3.91 9.61 21.78
C LEU A 112 4.21 8.13 22.05
N HIS A 113 4.24 7.31 21.01
CA HIS A 113 4.44 5.87 21.11
C HIS A 113 5.91 5.45 21.15
N LYS A 114 6.84 6.36 20.85
CA LYS A 114 8.29 6.08 20.75
C LYS A 114 8.64 4.94 19.80
N LYS A 115 7.82 4.72 18.78
CA LYS A 115 7.98 3.69 17.77
C LYS A 115 7.70 4.27 16.39
N HIS A 116 8.63 4.09 15.45
CA HIS A 116 8.49 4.57 14.08
C HIS A 116 7.48 3.73 13.29
N HIS A 117 6.76 4.37 12.38
CA HIS A 117 5.75 3.71 11.53
C HIS A 117 6.33 2.56 10.70
N GLU A 118 7.60 2.67 10.27
CA GLU A 118 8.29 1.60 9.53
C GLU A 118 8.39 0.32 10.37
N GLN A 119 8.77 0.44 11.64
CA GLN A 119 8.81 -0.70 12.55
C GLN A 119 7.41 -1.26 12.82
N MET A 120 6.42 -0.38 12.96
CA MET A 120 5.02 -0.80 13.13
C MET A 120 4.49 -1.49 11.86
N THR A 121 4.92 -1.03 10.68
CA THR A 121 4.61 -1.69 9.40
C THR A 121 5.18 -3.10 9.38
N CYS A 122 6.47 -3.27 9.73
CA CYS A 122 7.10 -4.58 9.81
C CYS A 122 6.39 -5.50 10.81
N ASP A 123 6.04 -4.99 11.99
CA ASP A 123 5.33 -5.79 12.99
C ASP A 123 3.97 -6.28 12.46
N LEU A 124 3.19 -5.42 11.80
CA LEU A 124 1.91 -5.79 11.21
C LEU A 124 2.05 -6.84 10.09
N ILE A 125 3.11 -6.73 9.28
CA ILE A 125 3.40 -7.68 8.20
C ILE A 125 3.83 -9.04 8.77
N LEU A 126 4.58 -9.06 9.88
CA LEU A 126 5.11 -10.29 10.47
C LEU A 126 4.14 -10.97 11.45
N ASP A 127 3.14 -10.26 11.94
CA ASP A 127 2.16 -10.81 12.88
C ASP A 127 1.18 -11.75 12.16
N SER A 128 1.24 -13.04 12.49
CA SER A 128 0.42 -14.11 11.92
C SER A 128 -1.09 -13.92 12.09
N GLU A 129 -1.52 -13.06 13.02
CA GLU A 129 -2.93 -12.79 13.26
C GLU A 129 -3.52 -11.76 12.29
N THR A 130 -2.67 -10.98 11.61
CA THR A 130 -3.13 -9.97 10.66
C THR A 130 -3.63 -10.57 9.34
N GLU A 131 -4.56 -9.88 8.70
CA GLU A 131 -5.03 -10.26 7.37
C GLU A 131 -3.97 -10.01 6.30
N ILE A 132 -3.12 -9.00 6.51
CA ILE A 132 -1.97 -8.71 5.64
C ILE A 132 -0.99 -9.88 5.62
N HIS A 133 -0.58 -10.38 6.79
CA HIS A 133 0.31 -11.54 6.87
C HIS A 133 -0.28 -12.74 6.13
N LYS A 134 -1.55 -13.05 6.42
CA LYS A 134 -2.27 -14.17 5.78
C LYS A 134 -2.38 -14.02 4.26
N ALA A 135 -2.54 -12.80 3.76
CA ALA A 135 -2.57 -12.53 2.32
C ALA A 135 -1.20 -12.77 1.67
N LEU A 136 -0.11 -12.33 2.34
CA LEU A 136 1.24 -12.44 1.81
C LEU A 136 1.73 -13.90 1.77
N ILE A 137 1.59 -14.67 2.85
CA ILE A 137 2.05 -16.07 2.88
C ILE A 137 1.25 -17.00 1.96
N LYS A 138 -0.01 -16.71 1.68
CA LYS A 138 -0.83 -17.49 0.74
C LYS A 138 -0.28 -17.53 -0.69
N GLU A 139 0.56 -16.56 -1.05
CA GLU A 139 1.21 -16.50 -2.36
C GLU A 139 2.60 -17.15 -2.37
N ASP A 140 3.21 -17.38 -1.19
CA ASP A 140 4.52 -18.04 -1.06
C ASP A 140 4.40 -19.58 -1.00
N GLU A 141 3.18 -20.13 -0.85
CA GLU A 141 2.87 -21.56 -0.94
C GLU A 141 2.60 -22.01 -2.39
#